data_20c6bb95ff24bf5e12f8b384c713e075
#
_entry.id   20c6bb95ff24bf5e12f8b384c713e075
#
_cell.length_a   1.000
_cell.length_b   1.000
_cell.length_c   1.000
_cell.angle_alpha   90.00
_cell.angle_beta   90.00
_cell.angle_gamma   90.00
#
_symmetry.space_group_name_H-M   'P 1'
#
loop_
_entity.id
_entity.type
_entity.pdbx_description
1 polymer ?
#
loop_
_entity_poly.entity_id
_entity_poly.type
_entity_poly.pdbx_seq_one_letter_code
_entity_poly.pdbx_strand_id
1 'polypeptide(L)'
;MSPTAEARQFRLQNFQTSGYTANPNGRIPAIIDPAGPDGNPIAVWESGAILLYLADKTGQLIPSSSAQRYETLTWVFFQMSAIGPIFGQLGFFLRFGGKDYEDKRPRQRFVDESKRLLGILDRQLEGRDWIVDDYSIADIATLGWVNALVEFYAAGDILGLSNYSNIQAWLGRGLARPAVKRGLHIPTRPA
;
A
#
# COMPACT_ATOMS: atom_id res chain seq x y z
N MET A 1 29.63 12.34 -12.67
CA MET A 1 28.88 11.73 -13.81
C MET A 1 27.67 11.04 -13.21
N SER A 2 26.49 11.62 -13.38
CA SER A 2 25.22 11.05 -12.89
C SER A 2 24.87 9.83 -13.71
N PRO A 3 24.47 8.72 -13.09
CA PRO A 3 23.84 7.63 -13.84
C PRO A 3 22.43 8.08 -14.25
N THR A 4 22.22 8.21 -15.52
CA THR A 4 20.89 8.35 -16.11
C THR A 4 20.07 7.15 -15.69
N ALA A 5 19.02 7.39 -14.89
CA ALA A 5 18.03 6.41 -14.55
C ALA A 5 17.22 6.09 -15.82
N GLU A 6 17.65 5.11 -16.59
CA GLU A 6 16.77 4.42 -17.50
C GLU A 6 15.67 3.78 -16.67
N ALA A 7 14.52 4.42 -16.68
CA ALA A 7 13.29 3.82 -16.18
C ALA A 7 13.04 2.55 -17.02
N ARG A 8 13.52 1.40 -16.53
CA ARG A 8 13.22 0.11 -17.14
C ARG A 8 11.70 -0.06 -17.04
N GLN A 9 11.07 0.01 -18.16
CA GLN A 9 9.66 -0.26 -18.36
C GLN A 9 9.38 -1.67 -17.87
N PHE A 10 8.79 -1.80 -16.67
CA PHE A 10 8.25 -3.08 -16.20
C PHE A 10 7.05 -3.41 -17.08
N ARG A 11 7.27 -4.24 -18.11
CA ARG A 11 6.17 -4.80 -18.88
C ARG A 11 5.38 -5.71 -17.96
N LEU A 12 4.10 -5.39 -17.76
CA LEU A 12 3.08 -6.33 -17.30
C LEU A 12 2.87 -7.35 -18.46
N GLN A 13 3.85 -8.21 -18.70
CA GLN A 13 3.69 -9.34 -19.62
C GLN A 13 3.03 -10.48 -18.87
N ASN A 14 2.07 -11.11 -19.51
CA ASN A 14 1.42 -12.33 -19.05
C ASN A 14 2.48 -13.30 -18.52
N PHE A 15 2.44 -13.57 -17.21
CA PHE A 15 3.39 -14.38 -16.46
C PHE A 15 3.33 -15.88 -16.79
N GLN A 16 2.90 -16.27 -18.00
CA GLN A 16 2.74 -17.68 -18.41
C GLN A 16 3.76 -18.16 -19.43
N THR A 17 4.78 -17.40 -19.78
CA THR A 17 5.80 -17.89 -20.70
C THR A 17 7.08 -18.26 -19.97
N SER A 18 7.44 -19.52 -20.05
CA SER A 18 8.69 -20.18 -19.59
C SER A 18 8.75 -20.65 -18.13
N GLY A 19 7.79 -21.49 -17.64
CA GLY A 19 8.04 -22.32 -16.44
C GLY A 19 8.27 -21.62 -15.09
N TYR A 20 8.40 -20.31 -15.04
CA TYR A 20 8.54 -19.47 -13.85
C TYR A 20 7.25 -18.70 -13.61
N THR A 21 6.43 -19.20 -12.72
CA THR A 21 5.32 -18.39 -12.17
C THR A 21 5.93 -17.41 -11.19
N ALA A 22 6.09 -16.12 -11.58
CA ALA A 22 6.64 -15.09 -10.70
C ALA A 22 5.84 -14.91 -9.40
N ASN A 23 4.58 -15.35 -9.42
CA ASN A 23 3.71 -15.39 -8.24
C ASN A 23 2.80 -16.63 -8.31
N PRO A 24 2.96 -17.60 -7.41
CA PRO A 24 2.14 -18.82 -7.38
C PRO A 24 0.65 -18.52 -7.09
N ASN A 25 0.34 -17.36 -6.48
CA ASN A 25 -1.03 -16.89 -6.23
C ASN A 25 -1.70 -16.31 -7.50
N GLY A 26 -0.96 -16.09 -8.61
CA GLY A 26 -1.51 -15.53 -9.85
C GLY A 26 -2.05 -14.10 -9.70
N ARG A 27 -1.58 -13.35 -8.72
CA ARG A 27 -2.01 -11.97 -8.44
C ARG A 27 -0.87 -10.98 -8.63
N ILE A 28 -1.20 -9.73 -8.87
CA ILE A 28 -0.28 -8.59 -8.84
C ILE A 28 -0.33 -7.93 -7.45
N PRO A 29 0.79 -7.29 -7.02
CA PRO A 29 2.04 -7.12 -7.76
C PRO A 29 2.99 -8.32 -7.65
N ALA A 30 3.85 -8.47 -8.65
CA ALA A 30 5.04 -9.31 -8.62
C ALA A 30 6.13 -8.63 -9.43
N ILE A 31 7.38 -8.80 -9.02
CA ILE A 31 8.56 -8.31 -9.73
C ILE A 31 9.55 -9.43 -9.97
N ILE A 32 10.33 -9.31 -11.04
CA ILE A 32 11.53 -10.14 -11.26
C ILE A 32 12.72 -9.19 -11.30
N ASP A 33 13.66 -9.39 -10.39
CA ASP A 33 14.92 -8.66 -10.40
C ASP A 33 16.02 -9.57 -10.95
N PRO A 34 16.60 -9.26 -12.12
CA PRO A 34 17.67 -10.06 -12.71
C PRO A 34 18.99 -9.97 -11.93
N ALA A 35 19.16 -8.92 -11.12
CA ALA A 35 20.32 -8.67 -10.27
C ALA A 35 19.91 -8.72 -8.78
N GLY A 36 19.35 -9.85 -8.38
CA GLY A 36 18.93 -10.13 -7.02
C GLY A 36 20.11 -10.36 -6.06
N PRO A 37 19.83 -10.83 -4.84
CA PRO A 37 20.86 -11.21 -3.89
C PRO A 37 21.82 -12.23 -4.51
N ASP A 38 23.09 -12.16 -4.11
CA ASP A 38 24.16 -13.04 -4.59
C ASP A 38 24.35 -13.06 -6.13
N GLY A 39 23.85 -12.01 -6.81
CA GLY A 39 23.97 -11.87 -8.26
C GLY A 39 23.03 -12.77 -9.08
N ASN A 40 22.11 -13.49 -8.45
CA ASN A 40 21.14 -14.34 -9.11
C ASN A 40 19.78 -13.68 -9.28
N PRO A 41 19.02 -14.00 -10.36
CA PRO A 41 17.65 -13.50 -10.51
C PRO A 41 16.74 -13.97 -9.36
N ILE A 42 15.86 -13.08 -8.89
CA ILE A 42 14.85 -13.38 -7.87
C ILE A 42 13.47 -12.88 -8.32
N ALA A 43 12.44 -13.69 -8.06
CA ALA A 43 11.06 -13.27 -8.15
C ALA A 43 10.54 -12.92 -6.74
N VAL A 44 9.97 -11.73 -6.59
CA VAL A 44 9.37 -11.28 -5.32
C VAL A 44 7.92 -10.90 -5.59
N TRP A 45 7.02 -11.42 -4.78
CA TRP A 45 5.60 -11.12 -4.81
C TRP A 45 5.11 -10.76 -3.40
N GLU A 46 3.86 -10.32 -3.24
CA GLU A 46 3.32 -9.58 -2.11
C GLU A 46 3.88 -8.15 -2.03
N SER A 47 2.99 -7.17 -2.02
CA SER A 47 3.39 -5.76 -2.04
C SER A 47 4.28 -5.35 -0.86
N GLY A 48 4.03 -5.91 0.33
CA GLY A 48 4.87 -5.69 1.51
C GLY A 48 6.27 -6.27 1.36
N ALA A 49 6.38 -7.48 0.82
CA ALA A 49 7.67 -8.12 0.57
C ALA A 49 8.46 -7.36 -0.51
N ILE A 50 7.78 -6.89 -1.56
CA ILE A 50 8.39 -6.07 -2.61
C ILE A 50 8.91 -4.75 -2.04
N LEU A 51 8.13 -4.07 -1.21
CA LEU A 51 8.55 -2.83 -0.57
C LEU A 51 9.78 -3.05 0.32
N LEU A 52 9.79 -4.09 1.14
CA LEU A 52 10.92 -4.43 1.98
C LEU A 52 12.16 -4.77 1.14
N TYR A 53 11.99 -5.61 0.13
CA TYR A 53 13.09 -5.99 -0.78
C TYR A 53 13.73 -4.76 -1.45
N LEU A 54 12.90 -3.85 -1.97
CA LEU A 54 13.41 -2.64 -2.62
C LEU A 54 14.05 -1.67 -1.62
N ALA A 55 13.52 -1.56 -0.42
CA ALA A 55 14.10 -0.74 0.64
C ALA A 55 15.47 -1.28 1.06
N ASP A 56 15.61 -2.59 1.27
CA ASP A 56 16.88 -3.22 1.62
C ASP A 56 17.89 -3.10 0.47
N LYS A 57 17.46 -3.32 -0.77
CA LYS A 57 18.33 -3.22 -1.95
C LYS A 57 18.87 -1.80 -2.18
N THR A 58 18.08 -0.80 -1.86
CA THR A 58 18.45 0.62 -2.11
C THR A 58 19.00 1.33 -0.88
N GLY A 59 18.81 0.77 0.32
CA GLY A 59 19.12 1.45 1.58
C GLY A 59 18.24 2.67 1.84
N GLN A 60 17.03 2.73 1.24
CA GLN A 60 16.14 3.89 1.32
C GLN A 60 14.76 3.51 1.85
N LEU A 61 14.05 4.48 2.41
CA LEU A 61 12.64 4.34 2.84
C LEU A 61 12.43 3.31 3.96
N ILE A 62 13.49 2.95 4.64
CA ILE A 62 13.47 2.12 5.85
C ILE A 62 14.58 2.61 6.78
N PRO A 63 14.33 2.82 8.08
CA PRO A 63 15.35 3.25 9.01
C PRO A 63 16.50 2.26 9.15
N SER A 64 17.71 2.77 9.36
CA SER A 64 18.90 1.96 9.64
C SER A 64 18.96 1.49 11.10
N SER A 65 18.35 2.23 12.02
CA SER A 65 18.22 1.84 13.43
C SER A 65 17.36 0.57 13.55
N SER A 66 17.86 -0.41 14.29
CA SER A 66 17.15 -1.69 14.48
C SER A 66 15.75 -1.50 15.09
N ALA A 67 15.60 -0.67 16.11
CA ALA A 67 14.31 -0.41 16.75
C ALA A 67 13.29 0.20 15.79
N GLN A 68 13.66 1.29 15.11
CA GLN A 68 12.79 1.96 14.15
C GLN A 68 12.49 1.09 12.92
N ARG A 69 13.44 0.24 12.51
CA ARG A 69 13.22 -0.74 11.44
C ARG A 69 12.12 -1.72 11.83
N TYR A 70 12.15 -2.27 13.05
CA TYR A 70 11.09 -3.17 13.51
C TYR A 70 9.76 -2.45 13.71
N GLU A 71 9.76 -1.20 14.16
CA GLU A 71 8.54 -0.38 14.21
C GLU A 71 7.94 -0.22 12.80
N THR A 72 8.76 0.12 11.80
CA THR A 72 8.35 0.23 10.39
C THR A 72 7.76 -1.08 9.88
N LEU A 73 8.42 -2.21 10.14
CA LEU A 73 7.92 -3.53 9.74
C LEU A 73 6.60 -3.88 10.43
N THR A 74 6.44 -3.54 11.70
CA THR A 74 5.18 -3.74 12.43
C THR A 74 4.02 -3.05 11.71
N TRP A 75 4.21 -1.80 11.27
CA TRP A 75 3.19 -1.06 10.53
C TRP A 75 2.96 -1.61 9.12
N VAL A 76 3.98 -2.09 8.44
CA VAL A 76 3.84 -2.80 7.15
C VAL A 76 3.00 -4.07 7.35
N PHE A 77 3.32 -4.89 8.35
CA PHE A 77 2.55 -6.12 8.63
C PHE A 77 1.13 -5.81 9.10
N PHE A 78 0.93 -4.77 9.90
CA PHE A 78 -0.41 -4.32 10.28
C PHE A 78 -1.23 -3.88 9.05
N GLN A 79 -0.61 -3.20 8.09
CA GLN A 79 -1.29 -2.87 6.84
C GLN A 79 -1.64 -4.15 6.06
N MET A 80 -0.72 -5.11 5.92
CA MET A 80 -0.95 -6.35 5.15
C MET A 80 -2.00 -7.26 5.78
N SER A 81 -2.04 -7.33 7.12
CA SER A 81 -2.92 -8.26 7.84
C SER A 81 -4.30 -7.67 8.19
N ALA A 82 -4.41 -6.36 8.30
CA ALA A 82 -5.63 -5.71 8.78
C ALA A 82 -6.15 -4.64 7.79
N ILE A 83 -5.39 -3.56 7.56
CA ILE A 83 -5.87 -2.41 6.76
C ILE A 83 -6.25 -2.85 5.35
N GLY A 84 -5.35 -3.50 4.62
CA GLY A 84 -5.59 -3.94 3.25
C GLY A 84 -6.79 -4.87 3.12
N PRO A 85 -6.83 -5.99 3.84
CA PRO A 85 -7.95 -6.92 3.79
C PRO A 85 -9.29 -6.29 4.18
N ILE A 86 -9.34 -5.53 5.27
CA ILE A 86 -10.61 -4.96 5.78
C ILE A 86 -11.12 -3.86 4.84
N PHE A 87 -10.26 -2.93 4.41
CA PHE A 87 -10.66 -1.87 3.47
C PHE A 87 -11.05 -2.45 2.11
N GLY A 88 -10.38 -3.52 1.66
CA GLY A 88 -10.77 -4.24 0.45
C GLY A 88 -12.14 -4.91 0.55
N GLN A 89 -12.45 -5.55 1.68
CA GLN A 89 -13.78 -6.10 1.93
C GLN A 89 -14.84 -5.00 2.03
N LEU A 90 -14.56 -3.89 2.71
CA LEU A 90 -15.47 -2.75 2.71
C LEU A 90 -15.73 -2.26 1.27
N GLY A 91 -14.68 -2.14 0.46
CA GLY A 91 -14.79 -1.77 -0.96
C GLY A 91 -15.69 -2.72 -1.74
N PHE A 92 -15.60 -4.03 -1.48
CA PHE A 92 -16.48 -5.03 -2.10
C PHE A 92 -17.96 -4.73 -1.81
N PHE A 93 -18.30 -4.37 -0.58
CA PHE A 93 -19.68 -4.05 -0.18
C PHE A 93 -20.14 -2.63 -0.58
N LEU A 94 -19.23 -1.73 -0.98
CA LEU A 94 -19.59 -0.38 -1.40
C LEU A 94 -19.64 -0.22 -2.93
N ARG A 95 -18.79 -0.94 -3.66
CA ARG A 95 -18.57 -0.68 -5.10
C ARG A 95 -18.69 -1.89 -6.00
N PHE A 96 -18.61 -3.10 -5.43
CA PHE A 96 -18.60 -4.35 -6.21
C PHE A 96 -19.82 -5.21 -5.90
N GLY A 97 -19.71 -6.52 -6.06
CA GLY A 97 -20.81 -7.47 -5.98
C GLY A 97 -21.60 -7.46 -4.67
N GLY A 98 -21.02 -7.00 -3.59
CA GLY A 98 -21.69 -6.91 -2.30
C GLY A 98 -22.57 -5.67 -2.10
N LYS A 99 -22.51 -4.67 -3.01
CA LYS A 99 -23.27 -3.41 -2.86
C LYS A 99 -24.78 -3.62 -2.83
N ASP A 100 -25.27 -4.59 -3.60
CA ASP A 100 -26.67 -4.89 -3.82
C ASP A 100 -27.23 -5.94 -2.83
N TYR A 101 -26.41 -6.45 -1.90
CA TYR A 101 -26.90 -7.39 -0.90
C TYR A 101 -27.94 -6.73 0.01
N GLU A 102 -29.08 -7.39 0.20
CA GLU A 102 -30.15 -6.92 1.08
C GLU A 102 -29.70 -6.88 2.53
N ASP A 103 -29.03 -7.94 2.99
CA ASP A 103 -28.45 -8.00 4.33
C ASP A 103 -27.25 -7.05 4.44
N LYS A 104 -27.41 -5.98 5.19
CA LYS A 104 -26.36 -4.98 5.40
C LYS A 104 -25.43 -5.27 6.58
N ARG A 105 -25.69 -6.34 7.37
CA ARG A 105 -24.84 -6.71 8.52
C ARG A 105 -23.39 -6.99 8.15
N PRO A 106 -23.06 -7.72 7.07
CA PRO A 106 -21.66 -7.89 6.66
C PRO A 106 -20.98 -6.58 6.33
N ARG A 107 -21.65 -5.67 5.58
CA ARG A 107 -21.12 -4.33 5.28
C ARG A 107 -20.88 -3.55 6.56
N GLN A 108 -21.84 -3.55 7.50
CA GLN A 108 -21.70 -2.81 8.75
C GLN A 108 -20.51 -3.29 9.57
N ARG A 109 -20.30 -4.61 9.64
CA ARG A 109 -19.10 -5.18 10.30
C ARG A 109 -17.79 -4.57 9.74
N PHE A 110 -17.66 -4.46 8.40
CA PHE A 110 -16.46 -3.90 7.79
C PHE A 110 -16.38 -2.38 7.95
N VAL A 111 -17.51 -1.68 8.02
CA VAL A 111 -17.53 -0.25 8.39
C VAL A 111 -16.97 -0.06 9.79
N ASP A 112 -17.46 -0.81 10.78
CA ASP A 112 -17.08 -0.68 12.19
C ASP A 112 -15.59 -1.03 12.37
N GLU A 113 -15.12 -2.11 11.74
CA GLU A 113 -13.73 -2.51 11.82
C GLU A 113 -12.82 -1.49 11.08
N SER A 114 -13.25 -0.94 9.94
CA SER A 114 -12.50 0.12 9.26
C SER A 114 -12.36 1.37 10.13
N LYS A 115 -13.43 1.78 10.83
CA LYS A 115 -13.37 2.89 11.79
C LYS A 115 -12.40 2.61 12.94
N ARG A 116 -12.40 1.39 13.45
CA ARG A 116 -11.45 0.97 14.51
C ARG A 116 -10.00 1.09 14.03
N LEU A 117 -9.71 0.59 12.81
CA LEU A 117 -8.37 0.65 12.21
C LEU A 117 -7.93 2.08 11.92
N LEU A 118 -8.83 2.93 11.39
CA LEU A 118 -8.56 4.35 11.19
C LEU A 118 -8.26 5.06 12.51
N GLY A 119 -8.99 4.75 13.58
CA GLY A 119 -8.71 5.30 14.90
C GLY A 119 -7.35 4.91 15.48
N ILE A 120 -6.83 3.72 15.15
CA ILE A 120 -5.47 3.30 15.52
C ILE A 120 -4.45 4.12 14.73
N LEU A 121 -4.64 4.25 13.41
CA LEU A 121 -3.75 5.02 12.54
C LEU A 121 -3.73 6.51 12.91
N ASP A 122 -4.89 7.10 13.18
CA ASP A 122 -4.99 8.52 13.54
C ASP A 122 -4.25 8.83 14.85
N ARG A 123 -4.39 7.98 15.87
CA ARG A 123 -3.62 8.10 17.11
C ARG A 123 -2.11 7.93 16.92
N GLN A 124 -1.69 7.01 16.02
CA GLN A 124 -0.26 6.85 15.69
C GLN A 124 0.32 8.11 15.07
N LEU A 125 -0.47 8.81 14.28
CA LEU A 125 -0.07 10.03 13.58
C LEU A 125 -0.17 11.29 14.46
N GLU A 126 -0.64 11.18 15.70
CA GLU A 126 -0.71 12.32 16.61
C GLU A 126 0.68 12.88 16.90
N GLY A 127 0.90 14.15 16.55
CA GLY A 127 2.19 14.81 16.68
C GLY A 127 3.28 14.32 15.73
N ARG A 128 2.94 13.53 14.71
CA ARG A 128 3.87 12.94 13.75
C ARG A 128 3.54 13.36 12.32
N ASP A 129 4.55 13.53 11.51
CA ASP A 129 4.37 13.75 10.07
C ASP A 129 4.16 12.44 9.31
N TRP A 130 4.75 11.34 9.77
CA TRP A 130 4.72 10.01 9.15
C TRP A 130 4.42 8.92 10.18
N ILE A 131 4.08 7.72 9.71
CA ILE A 131 3.69 6.59 10.58
C ILE A 131 4.81 6.22 11.56
N VAL A 132 6.05 6.26 11.10
CA VAL A 132 7.26 6.22 11.93
C VAL A 132 7.91 7.59 11.83
N ASP A 133 9.13 7.83 12.23
CA ASP A 133 9.71 9.18 12.27
C ASP A 133 9.82 9.82 10.88
N ASP A 134 10.36 9.06 9.89
CA ASP A 134 10.51 9.49 8.50
C ASP A 134 9.57 8.75 7.56
N TYR A 135 9.34 9.35 6.38
CA TYR A 135 8.57 8.71 5.31
C TYR A 135 9.20 7.39 4.89
N SER A 136 8.46 6.32 5.03
CA SER A 136 8.95 4.95 4.91
C SER A 136 8.03 4.04 4.09
N ILE A 137 8.43 2.78 3.96
CA ILE A 137 7.59 1.74 3.34
C ILE A 137 6.27 1.52 4.10
N ALA A 138 6.18 1.88 5.39
CA ALA A 138 4.93 1.84 6.15
C ALA A 138 3.91 2.85 5.60
N ASP A 139 4.37 4.09 5.30
CA ASP A 139 3.52 5.10 4.68
C ASP A 139 3.12 4.69 3.26
N ILE A 140 4.06 4.20 2.46
CA ILE A 140 3.79 3.76 1.08
C ILE A 140 2.72 2.67 1.05
N ALA A 141 2.86 1.66 1.91
CA ALA A 141 1.90 0.56 1.98
C ALA A 141 0.50 1.02 2.38
N THR A 142 0.42 1.97 3.32
CA THR A 142 -0.86 2.39 3.93
C THR A 142 -1.56 3.48 3.14
N LEU A 143 -0.81 4.43 2.58
CA LEU A 143 -1.33 5.61 1.88
C LEU A 143 -2.25 5.25 0.71
N GLY A 144 -1.89 4.24 -0.08
CA GLY A 144 -2.69 3.78 -1.20
C GLY A 144 -4.07 3.27 -0.77
N TRP A 145 -4.15 2.57 0.36
CA TRP A 145 -5.40 2.05 0.88
C TRP A 145 -6.31 3.15 1.47
N VAL A 146 -5.73 4.09 2.22
CA VAL A 146 -6.50 5.23 2.75
C VAL A 146 -6.99 6.13 1.60
N ASN A 147 -6.15 6.39 0.60
CA ASN A 147 -6.56 7.11 -0.59
C ASN A 147 -7.69 6.40 -1.35
N ALA A 148 -7.64 5.07 -1.45
CA ALA A 148 -8.70 4.29 -2.08
C ALA A 148 -10.04 4.38 -1.34
N LEU A 149 -10.05 4.49 -0.02
CA LEU A 149 -11.28 4.73 0.75
C LEU A 149 -11.95 6.05 0.34
N VAL A 150 -11.15 7.09 0.09
CA VAL A 150 -11.66 8.42 -0.29
C VAL A 150 -12.08 8.42 -1.76
N GLU A 151 -11.12 8.17 -2.65
CA GLU A 151 -11.29 8.44 -4.08
C GLU A 151 -12.03 7.32 -4.81
N PHE A 152 -11.74 6.08 -4.48
CA PHE A 152 -12.25 4.96 -5.25
C PHE A 152 -13.50 4.34 -4.62
N TYR A 153 -13.52 4.13 -3.31
CA TYR A 153 -14.66 3.53 -2.62
C TYR A 153 -15.71 4.56 -2.21
N ALA A 154 -15.38 5.85 -2.22
CA ALA A 154 -16.23 6.96 -1.75
C ALA A 154 -16.79 6.69 -0.35
N ALA A 155 -15.91 6.20 0.54
CA ALA A 155 -16.28 5.76 1.88
C ALA A 155 -16.15 6.88 2.94
N GLY A 156 -15.80 8.10 2.52
CA GLY A 156 -15.50 9.22 3.44
C GLY A 156 -16.59 9.46 4.47
N ASP A 157 -17.83 9.63 4.02
CA ASP A 157 -18.97 9.94 4.88
C ASP A 157 -19.34 8.79 5.83
N ILE A 158 -19.45 7.55 5.28
CA ILE A 158 -19.85 6.39 6.09
C ILE A 158 -18.80 6.05 7.16
N LEU A 159 -17.54 6.36 6.90
CA LEU A 159 -16.45 6.17 7.86
C LEU A 159 -16.25 7.38 8.79
N GLY A 160 -16.81 8.54 8.46
CA GLY A 160 -16.59 9.78 9.19
C GLY A 160 -15.14 10.24 9.09
N LEU A 161 -14.53 10.18 7.91
CA LEU A 161 -13.10 10.50 7.70
C LEU A 161 -12.77 11.94 8.11
N SER A 162 -13.73 12.85 8.12
CA SER A 162 -13.56 14.22 8.62
C SER A 162 -13.17 14.28 10.10
N ASN A 163 -13.43 13.24 10.88
CA ASN A 163 -13.09 13.19 12.30
C ASN A 163 -11.64 12.76 12.59
N TYR A 164 -10.89 12.34 11.57
CA TYR A 164 -9.52 11.86 11.68
C TYR A 164 -8.54 12.91 11.12
N SER A 165 -8.31 13.97 11.88
CA SER A 165 -7.53 15.14 11.44
C SER A 165 -6.06 14.81 11.14
N ASN A 166 -5.47 13.89 11.91
CA ASN A 166 -4.08 13.48 11.71
C ASN A 166 -3.94 12.68 10.41
N ILE A 167 -4.88 11.79 10.12
CA ILE A 167 -4.93 11.05 8.85
C ILE A 167 -5.08 12.01 7.67
N GLN A 168 -5.96 13.00 7.75
CA GLN A 168 -6.14 13.97 6.66
C GLN A 168 -4.86 14.75 6.38
N ALA A 169 -4.19 15.24 7.42
CA ALA A 169 -2.92 15.96 7.28
C ALA A 169 -1.83 15.07 6.69
N TRP A 170 -1.68 13.84 7.18
CA TRP A 170 -0.74 12.86 6.68
C TRP A 170 -1.03 12.45 5.22
N LEU A 171 -2.29 12.18 4.88
CA LEU A 171 -2.70 11.82 3.53
C LEU A 171 -2.38 12.97 2.55
N GLY A 172 -2.70 14.21 2.92
CA GLY A 172 -2.38 15.40 2.12
C GLY A 172 -0.87 15.52 1.86
N ARG A 173 -0.03 15.37 2.91
CA ARG A 173 1.43 15.38 2.76
C ARG A 173 1.93 14.25 1.86
N GLY A 174 1.42 13.05 2.05
CA GLY A 174 1.78 11.87 1.25
C GLY A 174 1.45 12.05 -0.23
N LEU A 175 0.22 12.47 -0.54
CA LEU A 175 -0.24 12.71 -1.90
C LEU A 175 0.47 13.89 -2.58
N ALA A 176 0.98 14.86 -1.83
CA ALA A 176 1.76 15.98 -2.36
C ALA A 176 3.16 15.56 -2.86
N ARG A 177 3.69 14.41 -2.41
CA ARG A 177 5.03 13.93 -2.82
C ARG A 177 5.09 13.67 -4.33
N PRO A 178 6.11 14.19 -5.03
CA PRO A 178 6.21 14.03 -6.50
C PRO A 178 6.23 12.55 -6.95
N ALA A 179 6.90 11.68 -6.20
CA ALA A 179 6.95 10.26 -6.52
C ALA A 179 5.58 9.57 -6.37
N VAL A 180 4.80 9.94 -5.34
CA VAL A 180 3.44 9.43 -5.13
C VAL A 180 2.53 9.90 -6.27
N LYS A 181 2.57 11.18 -6.63
CA LYS A 181 1.80 11.71 -7.77
C LYS A 181 2.09 10.93 -9.05
N ARG A 182 3.37 10.66 -9.35
CA ARG A 182 3.72 9.83 -10.51
C ARG A 182 3.20 8.40 -10.38
N GLY A 183 3.38 7.77 -9.22
CA GLY A 183 3.00 6.38 -8.98
C GLY A 183 1.48 6.13 -9.11
N LEU A 184 0.65 7.09 -8.72
CA LEU A 184 -0.81 6.99 -8.84
C LEU A 184 -1.30 6.94 -10.30
N HIS A 185 -0.47 7.32 -11.26
CA HIS A 185 -0.78 7.32 -12.70
C HIS A 185 -0.08 6.18 -13.47
N ILE A 186 0.54 5.23 -12.78
CA ILE A 186 1.24 4.11 -13.41
C ILE A 186 0.55 2.78 -12.99
N PRO A 187 0.20 1.91 -13.96
CA PRO A 187 0.23 2.16 -15.41
C PRO A 187 -0.82 3.19 -15.82
N THR A 188 -0.52 3.95 -16.90
CA THR A 188 -1.51 4.83 -17.51
C THR A 188 -2.72 3.99 -17.93
N ARG A 189 -3.91 4.36 -17.45
CA ARG A 189 -5.14 3.69 -17.90
C ARG A 189 -5.32 3.98 -19.38
N PRO A 190 -5.56 2.98 -20.23
CA PRO A 190 -6.01 3.25 -21.59
C PRO A 190 -7.30 4.05 -21.53
N ALA A 191 -7.41 5.03 -22.45
CA ALA A 191 -8.57 5.88 -22.58
C ALA A 191 -9.81 5.05 -22.99
#